data_ce1a198edf020a18e33da482ed3a3cb9
#
_entry.id   ce1a198edf020a18e33da482ed3a3cb9
#
_cell.length_a   1.000
_cell.length_b   1.000
_cell.length_c   1.000
_cell.angle_alpha   90.00
_cell.angle_beta   90.00
_cell.angle_gamma   90.00
#
_symmetry.space_group_name_H-M   'P 1'
#
loop_
_entity.id
_entity.type
_entity.pdbx_description
1 polymer ?
#
loop_
_entity_poly.entity_id
_entity_poly.type
_entity_poly.pdbx_seq_one_letter_code
_entity_poly.pdbx_strand_id
1 'polypeptide(L)'
;MAESKTILVVDDDQELSDGLRIVLERQGHRVLQARDGQQGKQMIYQHHPDLIILDMMMPRMGGYPVLEHFKGKPDTPPIIMITANEGSRHKAYAEYLGVIDYIRKPFAMERLLEAVAKGLNLPPAEETEPAPEKKP
;
A
#
# COMPACT_ATOMS: atom_id res chain seq x y z
N MET A 1 6.54 -7.02 -20.59
CA MET A 1 6.50 -7.44 -19.35
C MET A 1 6.59 -6.36 -18.36
N ALA A 2 5.83 -6.42 -17.39
CA ALA A 2 5.83 -5.37 -16.42
C ALA A 2 7.06 -5.44 -15.56
N GLU A 3 7.56 -4.29 -15.17
CA GLU A 3 8.67 -4.20 -14.31
C GLU A 3 8.31 -4.69 -12.93
N SER A 4 9.17 -5.45 -12.33
CA SER A 4 8.98 -5.89 -10.95
C SER A 4 9.27 -4.75 -10.00
N LYS A 5 8.38 -4.54 -9.07
CA LYS A 5 8.55 -3.51 -8.05
C LYS A 5 8.52 -4.17 -6.67
N THR A 6 9.06 -3.47 -5.69
CA THR A 6 9.05 -3.95 -4.31
C THR A 6 7.99 -3.18 -3.52
N ILE A 7 7.07 -3.91 -2.92
CA ILE A 7 5.97 -3.34 -2.16
C ILE A 7 6.09 -3.80 -0.72
N LEU A 8 6.03 -2.85 0.22
CA LEU A 8 6.06 -3.17 1.64
C LEU A 8 4.65 -3.08 2.19
N VAL A 9 4.16 -4.14 2.82
CA VAL A 9 2.87 -4.16 3.48
C VAL A 9 3.11 -4.09 4.97
N VAL A 10 2.58 -3.07 5.63
CA VAL A 10 2.73 -2.86 7.06
C VAL A 10 1.37 -2.99 7.71
N ASP A 11 1.09 -4.12 8.32
CA ASP A 11 -0.21 -4.41 8.90
C ASP A 11 -0.03 -5.52 9.92
N ASP A 12 -0.68 -5.41 11.07
CA ASP A 12 -0.57 -6.44 12.10
C ASP A 12 -1.55 -7.58 11.86
N ASP A 13 -2.47 -7.44 10.91
CA ASP A 13 -3.39 -8.51 10.53
C ASP A 13 -2.65 -9.40 9.54
N GLN A 14 -2.14 -10.52 10.06
CA GLN A 14 -1.29 -11.40 9.25
C GLN A 14 -2.06 -12.03 8.08
N GLU A 15 -3.31 -12.34 8.30
CA GLU A 15 -4.12 -12.96 7.26
C GLU A 15 -4.31 -11.99 6.09
N LEU A 16 -4.64 -10.74 6.37
CA LEU A 16 -4.78 -9.75 5.33
C LEU A 16 -3.45 -9.51 4.63
N SER A 17 -2.38 -9.38 5.40
CA SER A 17 -1.06 -9.14 4.85
C SER A 17 -0.64 -10.26 3.91
N ASP A 18 -0.87 -11.52 4.32
CA ASP A 18 -0.53 -12.67 3.48
C ASP A 18 -1.37 -12.71 2.22
N GLY A 19 -2.64 -12.35 2.32
CA GLY A 19 -3.51 -12.29 1.15
C GLY A 19 -3.03 -11.25 0.15
N LEU A 20 -2.63 -10.08 0.64
CA LEU A 20 -2.08 -9.05 -0.23
C LEU A 20 -0.79 -9.52 -0.89
N ARG A 21 0.06 -10.18 -0.12
CA ARG A 21 1.32 -10.69 -0.67
C ARG A 21 1.07 -11.63 -1.84
N ILE A 22 0.15 -12.58 -1.66
CA ILE A 22 -0.14 -13.55 -2.70
C ILE A 22 -0.61 -12.87 -3.98
N VAL A 23 -1.54 -11.93 -3.85
CA VAL A 23 -2.09 -11.26 -5.02
C VAL A 23 -1.03 -10.40 -5.72
N LEU A 24 -0.25 -9.66 -4.95
CA LEU A 24 0.75 -8.78 -5.53
C LEU A 24 1.91 -9.56 -6.14
N GLU A 25 2.27 -10.69 -5.54
CA GLU A 25 3.31 -11.53 -6.12
C GLU A 25 2.85 -12.14 -7.44
N ARG A 26 1.57 -12.43 -7.55
CA ARG A 26 1.04 -12.93 -8.83
C ARG A 26 1.14 -11.88 -9.92
N GLN A 27 1.19 -10.62 -9.55
CA GLN A 27 1.37 -9.56 -10.53
C GLN A 27 2.85 -9.29 -10.83
N GLY A 28 3.73 -10.07 -10.25
CA GLY A 28 5.16 -9.98 -10.55
C GLY A 28 5.96 -9.11 -9.61
N HIS A 29 5.36 -8.66 -8.50
CA HIS A 29 6.08 -7.79 -7.57
C HIS A 29 6.71 -8.59 -6.43
N ARG A 30 7.74 -8.02 -5.85
CA ARG A 30 8.34 -8.54 -4.64
C ARG A 30 7.63 -7.90 -3.46
N VAL A 31 7.21 -8.69 -2.48
CA VAL A 31 6.45 -8.17 -1.36
C VAL A 31 7.18 -8.43 -0.05
N LEU A 32 7.34 -7.36 0.73
CA LEU A 32 7.91 -7.43 2.06
C LEU A 32 6.78 -7.15 3.06
N GLN A 33 6.88 -7.72 4.23
CA GLN A 33 5.82 -7.59 5.24
C GLN A 33 6.40 -7.13 6.56
N ALA A 34 5.73 -6.16 7.20
CA ALA A 34 6.06 -5.71 8.54
C ALA A 34 4.80 -5.76 9.38
N ARG A 35 4.91 -5.95 10.67
CA ARG A 35 3.78 -6.15 11.56
C ARG A 35 3.40 -4.93 12.37
N ASP A 36 4.20 -3.91 12.38
CA ASP A 36 3.89 -2.67 13.07
C ASP A 36 4.71 -1.54 12.45
N GLY A 37 4.44 -0.33 12.86
CA GLY A 37 5.10 0.82 12.29
C GLY A 37 6.58 0.88 12.56
N GLN A 38 7.02 0.35 13.71
CA GLN A 38 8.44 0.36 14.03
C GLN A 38 9.21 -0.51 13.05
N GLN A 39 8.75 -1.72 12.83
CA GLN A 39 9.36 -2.62 11.88
C GLN A 39 9.23 -2.06 10.46
N GLY A 40 8.07 -1.47 10.14
CA GLY A 40 7.86 -0.86 8.84
C GLY A 40 8.87 0.23 8.55
N LYS A 41 9.09 1.11 9.52
CA LYS A 41 10.04 2.19 9.37
C LYS A 41 11.44 1.66 9.11
N GLN A 42 11.85 0.64 9.85
CA GLN A 42 13.14 0.02 9.64
C GLN A 42 13.27 -0.56 8.24
N MET A 43 12.22 -1.24 7.78
CA MET A 43 12.26 -1.88 6.47
C MET A 43 12.24 -0.87 5.33
N ILE A 44 11.60 0.28 5.53
CA ILE A 44 11.65 1.34 4.53
C ILE A 44 13.10 1.79 4.32
N TYR A 45 13.83 1.98 5.41
CA TYR A 45 15.22 2.41 5.30
C TYR A 45 16.13 1.31 4.74
N GLN A 46 15.85 0.07 5.10
CA GLN A 46 16.71 -1.02 4.67
C GLN A 46 16.50 -1.42 3.22
N HIS A 47 15.26 -1.41 2.77
CA HIS A 47 14.92 -2.01 1.48
C HIS A 47 14.47 -1.02 0.41
N HIS A 48 14.20 0.21 0.78
CA HIS A 48 13.79 1.25 -0.17
C HIS A 48 12.66 0.75 -1.11
N PRO A 49 11.51 0.37 -0.55
CA PRO A 49 10.44 -0.16 -1.39
C PRO A 49 9.92 0.89 -2.37
N ASP A 50 9.29 0.45 -3.42
CA ASP A 50 8.71 1.35 -4.41
C ASP A 50 7.33 1.84 -4.02
N LEU A 51 6.67 1.13 -3.11
CA LEU A 51 5.35 1.50 -2.65
C LEU A 51 5.13 0.90 -1.27
N ILE A 52 4.38 1.59 -0.43
CA ILE A 52 4.06 1.11 0.91
C ILE A 52 2.56 1.06 1.08
N ILE A 53 2.03 -0.06 1.59
CA ILE A 53 0.65 -0.18 2.02
C ILE A 53 0.68 -0.21 3.53
N LEU A 54 0.07 0.77 4.18
CA LEU A 54 0.25 1.02 5.59
C LEU A 54 -1.06 1.06 6.34
N ASP A 55 -1.22 0.18 7.32
CA ASP A 55 -2.39 0.18 8.18
C ASP A 55 -2.27 1.31 9.19
N MET A 56 -3.39 1.96 9.49
CA MET A 56 -3.40 3.05 10.44
C MET A 56 -3.29 2.58 11.88
N MET A 57 -3.95 1.49 12.22
CA MET A 57 -4.04 1.05 13.61
C MET A 57 -3.27 -0.23 13.87
N MET A 58 -2.18 -0.12 14.57
CA MET A 58 -1.32 -1.26 14.89
C MET A 58 -0.73 -1.07 16.27
N PRO A 59 -0.36 -2.15 16.97
CA PRO A 59 0.31 -2.00 18.25
C PRO A 59 1.70 -1.42 18.09
N ARG A 60 2.24 -0.92 19.12
CA ARG A 60 3.58 -0.33 19.21
C ARG A 60 3.72 0.95 18.40
N MET A 61 3.52 0.93 17.14
CA MET A 61 3.56 2.16 16.34
C MET A 61 2.57 2.00 15.20
N GLY A 62 1.56 2.84 15.16
CA GLY A 62 0.58 2.83 14.09
C GLY A 62 1.05 3.57 12.85
N GLY A 63 0.13 3.75 11.92
CA GLY A 63 0.47 4.35 10.64
C GLY A 63 0.77 5.83 10.70
N TYR A 64 0.04 6.60 11.54
CA TYR A 64 0.30 8.04 11.60
C TYR A 64 1.73 8.37 12.03
N PRO A 65 2.27 7.76 13.07
CA PRO A 65 3.66 8.06 13.41
C PRO A 65 4.64 7.76 12.27
N VAL A 66 4.35 6.72 11.48
CA VAL A 66 5.21 6.44 10.32
C VAL A 66 5.09 7.57 9.29
N LEU A 67 3.85 7.99 8.99
CA LEU A 67 3.64 9.08 8.05
C LEU A 67 4.30 10.36 8.53
N GLU A 68 4.16 10.66 9.81
CA GLU A 68 4.75 11.87 10.38
C GLU A 68 6.26 11.86 10.28
N HIS A 69 6.84 10.69 10.49
CA HIS A 69 8.29 10.56 10.41
C HIS A 69 8.81 10.88 9.00
N PHE A 70 8.07 10.45 7.99
CA PHE A 70 8.53 10.62 6.61
C PHE A 70 8.02 11.87 5.93
N LYS A 71 7.15 12.64 6.57
CA LYS A 71 6.61 13.82 5.95
C LYS A 71 7.73 14.78 5.56
N GLY A 72 7.73 15.21 4.33
CA GLY A 72 8.72 16.15 3.84
C GLY A 72 10.06 15.57 3.47
N LYS A 73 10.25 14.26 3.66
CA LYS A 73 11.50 13.64 3.25
C LYS A 73 11.43 13.32 1.77
N PRO A 74 12.41 13.77 1.00
CA PRO A 74 12.29 13.73 -0.47
C PRO A 74 12.22 12.35 -1.09
N ASP A 75 12.82 11.38 -0.51
CA ASP A 75 12.85 10.07 -1.15
C ASP A 75 11.83 9.10 -0.60
N THR A 76 10.78 9.60 0.03
CA THR A 76 9.76 8.73 0.59
C THR A 76 8.96 8.08 -0.53
N PRO A 77 8.81 6.76 -0.51
CA PRO A 77 7.97 6.11 -1.52
C PRO A 77 6.51 6.48 -1.35
N PRO A 78 5.70 6.33 -2.37
CA PRO A 78 4.26 6.57 -2.22
C PRO A 78 3.65 5.63 -1.20
N ILE A 79 2.71 6.14 -0.43
CA ILE A 79 2.08 5.39 0.65
C ILE A 79 0.58 5.36 0.44
N ILE A 80 -0.01 4.17 0.47
CA ILE A 80 -1.44 3.96 0.48
C ILE A 80 -1.80 3.59 1.91
N MET A 81 -2.71 4.32 2.52
CA MET A 81 -3.14 3.98 3.88
C MET A 81 -4.40 3.14 3.83
N ILE A 82 -4.45 2.07 4.61
CA ILE A 82 -5.64 1.25 4.75
C ILE A 82 -6.06 1.29 6.21
N THR A 83 -7.34 1.26 6.48
CA THR A 83 -7.81 1.38 7.84
C THR A 83 -9.26 0.95 8.02
N ALA A 84 -9.58 0.41 9.17
CA ALA A 84 -10.97 0.15 9.53
C ALA A 84 -11.68 1.40 10.03
N ASN A 85 -10.93 2.49 10.27
CA ASN A 85 -11.51 3.70 10.83
C ASN A 85 -12.23 4.52 9.76
N GLU A 86 -13.43 4.98 10.07
CA GLU A 86 -14.23 5.70 9.10
C GLU A 86 -14.19 7.21 9.19
N GLY A 87 -13.52 7.76 10.12
CA GLY A 87 -13.61 9.20 10.35
C GLY A 87 -13.04 10.04 9.23
N SER A 88 -13.78 11.04 8.78
CA SER A 88 -13.29 11.93 7.73
C SER A 88 -12.09 12.76 8.19
N ARG A 89 -11.98 13.03 9.48
CA ARG A 89 -10.83 13.72 10.00
C ARG A 89 -9.56 12.92 9.79
N HIS A 90 -9.65 11.59 9.94
CA HIS A 90 -8.51 10.73 9.77
C HIS A 90 -8.06 10.73 8.31
N LYS A 91 -9.01 10.74 7.41
CA LYS A 91 -8.69 10.79 5.99
C LYS A 91 -8.01 12.10 5.63
N ALA A 92 -8.55 13.21 6.11
CA ALA A 92 -7.99 14.51 5.82
C ALA A 92 -6.56 14.63 6.36
N TYR A 93 -6.34 14.12 7.56
CA TYR A 93 -5.01 14.17 8.15
C TYR A 93 -4.01 13.30 7.39
N ALA A 94 -4.44 12.11 6.99
CA ALA A 94 -3.58 11.22 6.20
C ALA A 94 -3.20 11.89 4.88
N GLU A 95 -4.16 12.53 4.24
CA GLU A 95 -3.90 13.23 3.00
C GLU A 95 -2.94 14.40 3.19
N TYR A 96 -3.12 15.13 4.30
CA TYR A 96 -2.19 16.19 4.64
C TYR A 96 -0.77 15.64 4.82
N LEU A 97 -0.66 14.44 5.38
CA LEU A 97 0.64 13.82 5.60
C LEU A 97 1.20 13.18 4.33
N GLY A 98 0.46 13.20 3.24
CA GLY A 98 1.01 12.84 1.94
C GLY A 98 0.67 11.47 1.40
N VAL A 99 -0.33 10.78 1.97
CA VAL A 99 -0.71 9.49 1.38
C VAL A 99 -1.30 9.72 0.00
N ILE A 100 -1.07 8.79 -0.90
CA ILE A 100 -1.61 8.92 -2.25
C ILE A 100 -3.03 8.37 -2.33
N ASP A 101 -3.42 7.54 -1.39
CA ASP A 101 -4.78 7.02 -1.35
C ASP A 101 -5.09 6.57 0.08
N TYR A 102 -6.39 6.54 0.40
CA TYR A 102 -6.86 6.16 1.73
C TYR A 102 -8.02 5.20 1.51
N ILE A 103 -7.87 3.96 1.90
CA ILE A 103 -8.83 2.92 1.60
C ILE A 103 -9.36 2.31 2.88
N ARG A 104 -10.69 2.25 3.00
CA ARG A 104 -11.32 1.69 4.18
C ARG A 104 -11.46 0.20 4.09
N LYS A 105 -11.20 -0.49 5.20
CA LYS A 105 -11.44 -1.92 5.32
C LYS A 105 -12.91 -2.14 5.68
N PRO A 106 -13.54 -3.16 5.17
CA PRO A 106 -13.02 -4.09 4.16
C PRO A 106 -13.11 -3.45 2.78
N PHE A 107 -12.25 -3.86 1.89
CA PHE A 107 -12.23 -3.28 0.56
C PHE A 107 -12.21 -4.37 -0.50
N ALA A 108 -12.65 -4.01 -1.69
CA ALA A 108 -12.53 -4.92 -2.83
C ALA A 108 -11.07 -4.95 -3.26
N MET A 109 -10.58 -6.10 -3.61
CA MET A 109 -9.18 -6.21 -4.02
C MET A 109 -8.90 -5.35 -5.25
N GLU A 110 -9.86 -5.25 -6.16
CA GLU A 110 -9.70 -4.41 -7.34
C GLU A 110 -9.45 -2.95 -6.98
N ARG A 111 -10.11 -2.48 -5.92
CA ARG A 111 -9.92 -1.11 -5.48
C ARG A 111 -8.47 -0.87 -5.04
N LEU A 112 -7.94 -1.83 -4.28
CA LEU A 112 -6.56 -1.72 -3.82
C LEU A 112 -5.59 -1.81 -4.99
N LEU A 113 -5.84 -2.74 -5.91
CA LEU A 113 -4.93 -2.91 -7.03
C LEU A 113 -4.90 -1.69 -7.94
N GLU A 114 -6.01 -0.97 -8.07
CA GLU A 114 -6.01 0.29 -8.79
C GLU A 114 -5.08 1.32 -8.14
N ALA A 115 -5.15 1.41 -6.82
CA ALA A 115 -4.30 2.35 -6.10
C ALA A 115 -2.82 1.97 -6.24
N VAL A 116 -2.53 0.68 -6.20
CA VAL A 116 -1.17 0.18 -6.35
C VAL A 116 -0.63 0.54 -7.74
N ALA A 117 -1.42 0.30 -8.78
CA ALA A 117 -0.98 0.61 -10.14
C ALA A 117 -0.71 2.09 -10.30
N LYS A 118 -1.58 2.94 -9.74
CA LYS A 118 -1.36 4.35 -9.79
C LYS A 118 -0.11 4.76 -9.05
N GLY A 119 0.10 4.22 -7.88
CA GLY A 119 1.28 4.55 -7.07
C GLY A 119 2.58 4.13 -7.72
N LEU A 120 2.54 3.06 -8.49
CA LEU A 120 3.73 2.57 -9.17
C LEU A 120 3.85 3.10 -10.60
N ASN A 121 2.91 3.94 -11.02
CA ASN A 121 2.88 4.48 -12.39
C ASN A 121 2.82 3.38 -13.44
N LEU A 122 2.00 2.38 -13.18
CA LEU A 122 1.81 1.28 -14.11
C LEU A 122 0.47 1.42 -14.82
N PRO A 123 0.33 0.81 -15.99
CA PRO A 123 -0.97 0.84 -16.64
C PRO A 123 -2.01 0.09 -15.82
N PRO A 124 -3.26 0.47 -15.93
CA PRO A 124 -4.31 -0.26 -15.22
C PRO A 124 -4.37 -1.69 -15.68
N ALA A 125 -4.80 -2.55 -14.78
CA ALA A 125 -4.83 -3.96 -15.07
C ALA A 125 -5.67 -4.30 -16.27
N GLU A 126 -6.75 -3.61 -16.46
CA GLU A 126 -7.58 -3.93 -17.56
C GLU A 126 -6.92 -3.61 -18.87
N GLU A 127 -6.01 -2.72 -18.89
CA GLU A 127 -5.34 -2.45 -20.13
C GLU A 127 -4.38 -3.52 -20.49
N THR A 128 -3.99 -4.33 -19.56
CA THR A 128 -3.08 -5.38 -19.86
C THR A 128 -3.81 -6.64 -20.20
N GLU A 129 -5.13 -6.66 -20.09
CA GLU A 129 -5.84 -7.77 -20.40
C GLU A 129 -5.98 -7.97 -21.80
N PRO A 130 -5.96 -9.08 -22.24
CA PRO A 130 -6.19 -9.32 -23.59
C PRO A 130 -7.59 -9.14 -23.77
N ALA A 131 -8.09 -8.68 -23.00
CA ALA A 131 -9.32 -8.31 -23.08
C ALA A 131 -10.25 -8.81 -23.94
N PRO A 132 -10.24 -8.69 -24.75
CA PRO A 132 -11.16 -8.96 -25.62
C PRO A 132 -12.06 -9.95 -25.30
N GLU A 133 -11.68 -10.74 -24.91
CA GLU A 133 -12.46 -11.68 -24.70
C GLU A 133 -13.57 -11.33 -23.99
N LYS A 134 -13.51 -10.43 -23.37
CA LYS A 134 -14.53 -10.09 -22.64
C LYS A 134 -15.49 -9.42 -23.42
N LYS A 135 -15.37 -9.31 -24.41
CA LYS A 135 -16.14 -8.56 -25.07
C LYS A 135 -16.89 -9.17 -25.85
N PRO A 136 -17.42 -9.19 -26.07
CA PRO A 136 -18.25 -9.63 -26.85
C PRO A 136 -18.45 -9.75 -27.55
#